data_8cf5c29ae2993baa42ee3ee1b5fbaf03
#
_entry.id   8cf5c29ae2993baa42ee3ee1b5fbaf03
#
_cell.length_a   1.000
_cell.length_b   1.000
_cell.length_c   1.000
_cell.angle_alpha   90.00
_cell.angle_beta   90.00
_cell.angle_gamma   90.00
#
_symmetry.space_group_name_H-M   'P 1'
#
loop_
_entity.id
_entity.type
_entity.pdbx_description
1 polymer ?
#
loop_
_entity_poly.entity_id
_entity_poly.type
_entity_poly.pdbx_seq_one_letter_code
_entity_poly.pdbx_strand_id
1 'polypeptide(L)'
;MNSVEMTVTHASSDLSIWGLFMAADPFVKLVMLLLVLASVWCWAIVVEKVTLLRRERRLAQQFEDAFWSGGSLDKLYDDTGADPKDALSVVFVAAMREWRRANSRGLADSERLDLRASLVSRIDRSMTLTITREMERLDRGMNFLASTGSGSPLAGLPGAAGGI
;
A
#
# COMPACT_ATOMS: atom_id res chain seq x y z
N MET A 1 -2.00 53.83 49.68
CA MET A 1 -2.73 53.30 48.50
C MET A 1 -1.74 53.30 47.35
N ASN A 2 -1.19 52.22 46.94
CA ASN A 2 -0.49 51.93 45.68
C ASN A 2 0.66 50.92 45.90
N SER A 3 0.38 49.67 46.03
CA SER A 3 1.45 48.63 46.04
C SER A 3 0.91 47.25 45.70
N VAL A 4 -0.16 47.13 44.90
CA VAL A 4 -0.75 45.80 44.56
C VAL A 4 -0.79 45.51 43.06
N GLU A 5 -0.30 46.39 42.21
CA GLU A 5 -0.42 46.24 40.74
C GLU A 5 0.85 45.76 39.99
N MET A 6 1.88 45.28 40.66
CA MET A 6 3.14 44.96 39.96
C MET A 6 3.60 43.50 40.09
N THR A 7 2.70 42.55 40.28
CA THR A 7 3.08 41.14 40.40
C THR A 7 2.40 40.18 39.42
N VAL A 8 1.69 40.68 38.40
CA VAL A 8 0.95 39.78 37.46
C VAL A 8 1.62 39.67 36.09
N THR A 9 2.71 40.37 35.81
CA THR A 9 3.26 40.49 34.46
C THR A 9 4.46 39.57 34.16
N HIS A 10 4.88 38.68 35.05
CA HIS A 10 6.02 37.79 34.79
C HIS A 10 5.71 36.32 34.70
N ALA A 11 4.43 35.92 34.70
CA ALA A 11 4.04 34.49 34.61
C ALA A 11 3.72 34.01 33.18
N SER A 12 3.88 34.85 32.17
CA SER A 12 3.44 34.52 30.78
C SER A 12 4.50 34.23 29.77
N SER A 13 5.79 34.18 30.15
CA SER A 13 6.88 33.98 29.18
C SER A 13 7.52 32.56 29.17
N ASP A 14 7.19 31.72 30.14
CA ASP A 14 7.82 30.39 30.23
C ASP A 14 6.93 29.22 29.80
N LEU A 15 5.80 29.48 29.17
CA LEU A 15 4.99 28.44 28.51
C LEU A 15 5.48 28.12 27.09
N SER A 16 6.76 28.35 26.83
CA SER A 16 7.40 27.86 25.62
C SER A 16 7.43 26.31 25.70
N ILE A 17 7.00 25.66 24.64
CA ILE A 17 7.06 24.18 24.49
C ILE A 17 8.46 23.66 24.86
N TRP A 18 9.50 24.43 24.59
CA TRP A 18 10.87 24.15 24.97
C TRP A 18 11.16 24.26 26.48
N GLY A 19 10.54 25.23 27.16
CA GLY A 19 10.66 25.38 28.62
C GLY A 19 10.00 24.21 29.36
N LEU A 20 8.79 23.82 28.92
CA LEU A 20 8.10 22.63 29.47
C LEU A 20 8.89 21.36 29.20
N PHE A 21 9.48 21.20 28.01
CA PHE A 21 10.31 20.05 27.68
C PHE A 21 11.57 19.98 28.55
N MET A 22 12.25 21.12 28.81
CA MET A 22 13.44 21.15 29.67
C MET A 22 13.12 20.90 31.14
N ALA A 23 11.97 21.33 31.64
CA ALA A 23 11.51 21.13 33.00
C ALA A 23 10.93 19.74 33.28
N ALA A 24 10.65 18.95 32.21
CA ALA A 24 10.08 17.61 32.35
C ALA A 24 11.07 16.62 32.95
N ASP A 25 10.56 15.66 33.70
CA ASP A 25 11.33 14.53 34.23
C ASP A 25 12.00 13.73 33.11
N PRO A 26 13.17 13.11 33.36
CA PRO A 26 13.87 12.30 32.37
C PRO A 26 13.01 11.16 31.81
N PHE A 27 12.07 10.61 32.59
CA PHE A 27 11.11 9.62 32.13
C PHE A 27 10.13 10.19 31.08
N VAL A 28 9.60 11.37 31.35
CA VAL A 28 8.69 12.05 30.40
C VAL A 28 9.40 12.43 29.10
N LYS A 29 10.65 12.86 29.16
CA LYS A 29 11.49 13.12 27.99
C LYS A 29 11.69 11.88 27.14
N LEU A 30 11.94 10.75 27.75
CA LEU A 30 12.09 9.46 27.05
C LEU A 30 10.81 9.06 26.34
N VAL A 31 9.65 9.20 27.00
CA VAL A 31 8.34 8.90 26.38
C VAL A 31 8.06 9.84 25.20
N MET A 32 8.32 11.14 25.34
CA MET A 32 8.14 12.10 24.25
C MET A 32 9.04 11.78 23.04
N LEU A 33 10.30 11.44 23.27
CA LEU A 33 11.24 11.07 22.23
C LEU A 33 10.78 9.80 21.51
N LEU A 34 10.31 8.81 22.25
CA LEU A 34 9.78 7.57 21.68
C LEU A 34 8.55 7.83 20.80
N LEU A 35 7.63 8.71 21.25
CA LEU A 35 6.46 9.10 20.46
C LEU A 35 6.85 9.83 19.15
N VAL A 36 7.83 10.73 19.22
CA VAL A 36 8.34 11.41 18.01
C VAL A 36 8.96 10.42 17.04
N LEU A 37 9.79 9.50 17.53
CA LEU A 37 10.38 8.44 16.69
C LEU A 37 9.30 7.55 16.07
N ALA A 38 8.29 7.14 16.84
CA ALA A 38 7.18 6.36 16.32
C ALA A 38 6.38 7.13 15.25
N SER A 39 6.17 8.43 15.45
CA SER A 39 5.51 9.30 14.46
C SER A 39 6.29 9.37 13.16
N VAL A 40 7.60 9.62 13.22
CA VAL A 40 8.46 9.66 12.03
C VAL A 40 8.47 8.31 11.31
N TRP A 41 8.52 7.21 12.07
CA TRP A 41 8.45 5.86 11.53
C TRP A 41 7.13 5.59 10.78
N CYS A 42 5.99 5.97 11.37
CA CYS A 42 4.68 5.89 10.72
C CYS A 42 4.65 6.67 9.40
N TRP A 43 5.16 7.91 9.40
CA TRP A 43 5.24 8.72 8.20
C TRP A 43 6.10 8.08 7.10
N ALA A 44 7.23 7.51 7.46
CA ALA A 44 8.10 6.80 6.52
C ALA A 44 7.35 5.65 5.83
N ILE A 45 6.61 4.83 6.59
CA ILE A 45 5.79 3.74 6.05
C ILE A 45 4.69 4.28 5.11
N VAL A 46 4.00 5.33 5.51
CA VAL A 46 2.93 5.93 4.68
C VAL A 46 3.49 6.44 3.35
N VAL A 47 4.60 7.17 3.37
CA VAL A 47 5.25 7.69 2.17
C VAL A 47 5.72 6.55 1.25
N GLU A 48 6.33 5.51 1.79
CA GLU A 48 6.74 4.33 1.04
C GLU A 48 5.56 3.67 0.34
N LYS A 49 4.45 3.44 1.06
CA LYS A 49 3.25 2.79 0.49
C LYS A 49 2.55 3.66 -0.54
N VAL A 50 2.43 4.96 -0.30
CA VAL A 50 1.82 5.90 -1.26
C VAL A 50 2.65 5.97 -2.55
N THR A 51 3.98 6.01 -2.46
CA THR A 51 4.84 6.04 -3.64
C THR A 51 4.79 4.74 -4.43
N LEU A 52 4.75 3.60 -3.75
CA LEU A 52 4.56 2.28 -4.39
C LEU A 52 3.23 2.22 -5.15
N LEU A 53 2.11 2.57 -4.51
CA LEU A 53 0.79 2.56 -5.14
C LEU A 53 0.69 3.52 -6.33
N ARG A 54 1.32 4.69 -6.25
CA ARG A 54 1.37 5.64 -7.38
C ARG A 54 2.15 5.08 -8.56
N ARG A 55 3.24 4.36 -8.30
CA ARG A 55 4.03 3.70 -9.33
C ARG A 55 3.23 2.60 -10.03
N GLU A 56 2.58 1.73 -9.27
CA GLU A 56 1.72 0.66 -9.80
C GLU A 56 0.59 1.22 -10.67
N ARG A 57 -0.09 2.27 -10.21
CA ARG A 57 -1.15 2.94 -10.99
C ARG A 57 -0.63 3.52 -12.31
N ARG A 58 0.56 4.12 -12.32
CA ARG A 58 1.14 4.66 -13.57
C ARG A 58 1.48 3.55 -14.56
N LEU A 59 2.03 2.44 -14.08
CA LEU A 59 2.34 1.30 -14.93
C LEU A 59 1.08 0.67 -15.50
N ALA A 60 0.03 0.52 -14.69
CA ALA A 60 -1.26 0.02 -15.14
C ALA A 60 -1.89 0.93 -16.21
N GLN A 61 -1.85 2.25 -16.03
CA GLN A 61 -2.33 3.21 -17.04
C GLN A 61 -1.54 3.12 -18.35
N GLN A 62 -0.22 3.04 -18.29
CA GLN A 62 0.62 2.88 -19.49
C GLN A 62 0.29 1.58 -20.24
N PHE A 63 0.07 0.51 -19.51
CA PHE A 63 -0.35 -0.76 -20.10
C PHE A 63 -1.76 -0.64 -20.73
N GLU A 64 -2.70 -0.01 -20.04
CA GLU A 64 -4.06 0.21 -20.52
C GLU A 64 -4.05 1.05 -21.81
N ASP A 65 -3.30 2.14 -21.87
CA ASP A 65 -3.13 2.97 -23.07
C ASP A 65 -2.55 2.15 -24.23
N ALA A 66 -1.54 1.32 -23.96
CA ALA A 66 -0.95 0.44 -24.97
C ALA A 66 -1.96 -0.62 -25.45
N PHE A 67 -2.75 -1.18 -24.55
CA PHE A 67 -3.79 -2.17 -24.88
C PHE A 67 -4.88 -1.58 -25.78
N TRP A 68 -5.36 -0.37 -25.46
CA TRP A 68 -6.43 0.31 -26.22
C TRP A 68 -5.92 1.04 -27.47
N SER A 69 -4.63 1.17 -27.67
CA SER A 69 -4.05 1.77 -28.89
C SER A 69 -4.34 1.00 -30.18
N GLY A 70 -4.95 -0.18 -30.09
CA GLY A 70 -5.35 -1.00 -31.24
C GLY A 70 -4.20 -1.79 -31.87
N GLY A 71 -3.07 -1.93 -31.21
CA GLY A 71 -1.95 -2.75 -31.65
C GLY A 71 -2.25 -4.26 -31.60
N SER A 72 -1.36 -5.07 -32.18
CA SER A 72 -1.47 -6.52 -32.09
C SER A 72 -1.26 -7.00 -30.65
N LEU A 73 -2.22 -7.80 -30.14
CA LEU A 73 -2.13 -8.39 -28.79
C LEU A 73 -0.92 -9.31 -28.64
N ASP A 74 -0.51 -9.97 -29.74
CA ASP A 74 0.68 -10.81 -29.74
C ASP A 74 1.96 -10.00 -29.56
N LYS A 75 2.05 -8.84 -30.22
CA LYS A 75 3.18 -7.93 -30.03
C LYS A 75 3.20 -7.36 -28.62
N LEU A 76 2.06 -6.95 -28.07
CA LEU A 76 1.94 -6.46 -26.71
C LEU A 76 2.35 -7.56 -25.70
N TYR A 77 1.99 -8.81 -25.97
CA TYR A 77 2.41 -9.94 -25.16
C TYR A 77 3.93 -10.19 -25.22
N ASP A 78 4.54 -10.09 -26.40
CA ASP A 78 5.98 -10.31 -26.56
C ASP A 78 6.79 -9.19 -25.86
N ASP A 79 6.28 -7.95 -25.88
CA ASP A 79 6.89 -6.81 -25.19
C ASP A 79 6.72 -6.88 -23.64
N THR A 80 5.58 -7.37 -23.17
CA THR A 80 5.21 -7.36 -21.76
C THR A 80 5.49 -8.69 -21.05
N GLY A 81 5.40 -9.79 -21.78
CA GLY A 81 5.36 -11.16 -21.23
C GLY A 81 6.62 -11.62 -20.52
N ALA A 82 7.76 -10.97 -20.78
CA ALA A 82 9.04 -11.31 -20.13
C ALA A 82 9.13 -10.79 -18.68
N ASP A 83 8.56 -9.61 -18.41
CA ASP A 83 8.62 -8.96 -17.08
C ASP A 83 7.36 -8.10 -16.86
N PRO A 84 6.21 -8.70 -16.53
CA PRO A 84 5.00 -7.95 -16.23
C PRO A 84 5.17 -7.16 -14.93
N LYS A 85 5.05 -5.83 -15.01
CA LYS A 85 5.41 -4.91 -13.91
C LYS A 85 4.23 -4.50 -13.04
N ASP A 86 3.01 -4.67 -13.52
CA ASP A 86 1.76 -4.30 -12.85
C ASP A 86 0.76 -5.46 -12.85
N ALA A 87 -0.23 -5.41 -11.96
CA ALA A 87 -1.23 -6.45 -11.82
C ALA A 87 -2.04 -6.69 -13.11
N LEU A 88 -2.30 -5.62 -13.87
CA LEU A 88 -3.06 -5.71 -15.12
C LEU A 88 -2.29 -6.49 -16.19
N SER A 89 -1.00 -6.19 -16.36
CA SER A 89 -0.12 -6.91 -17.29
C SER A 89 0.07 -8.37 -16.91
N VAL A 90 0.12 -8.69 -15.61
CA VAL A 90 0.18 -10.09 -15.13
C VAL A 90 -1.07 -10.87 -15.53
N VAL A 91 -2.26 -10.28 -15.38
CA VAL A 91 -3.54 -10.91 -15.78
C VAL A 91 -3.60 -11.08 -17.30
N PHE A 92 -3.19 -10.07 -18.07
CA PHE A 92 -3.13 -10.14 -19.52
C PHE A 92 -2.19 -11.25 -20.01
N VAL A 93 -0.99 -11.33 -19.43
CA VAL A 93 -0.01 -12.40 -19.77
C VAL A 93 -0.57 -13.79 -19.46
N ALA A 94 -1.31 -13.94 -18.35
CA ALA A 94 -1.95 -15.21 -18.01
C ALA A 94 -3.01 -15.62 -19.06
N ALA A 95 -3.86 -14.66 -19.48
CA ALA A 95 -4.86 -14.88 -20.53
C ALA A 95 -4.22 -15.23 -21.89
N MET A 96 -3.22 -14.47 -22.30
CA MET A 96 -2.51 -14.68 -23.58
C MET A 96 -1.74 -16.00 -23.61
N ARG A 97 -1.19 -16.45 -22.49
CA ARG A 97 -0.58 -17.77 -22.38
C ARG A 97 -1.57 -18.89 -22.67
N GLU A 98 -2.77 -18.78 -22.14
CA GLU A 98 -3.81 -19.77 -22.37
C GLU A 98 -4.34 -19.71 -23.80
N TRP A 99 -4.49 -18.52 -24.36
CA TRP A 99 -4.84 -18.30 -25.76
C TRP A 99 -3.80 -18.95 -26.71
N ARG A 100 -2.51 -18.68 -26.54
CA ARG A 100 -1.44 -19.23 -27.38
C ARG A 100 -1.37 -20.76 -27.27
N ARG A 101 -1.61 -21.34 -26.08
CA ARG A 101 -1.72 -22.79 -25.90
C ARG A 101 -2.90 -23.39 -26.65
N ALA A 102 -4.03 -22.70 -26.67
CA ALA A 102 -5.20 -23.14 -27.42
C ALA A 102 -4.96 -23.05 -28.92
N ASN A 103 -4.37 -21.95 -29.38
CA ASN A 103 -4.05 -21.74 -30.80
C ASN A 103 -3.06 -22.81 -31.32
N SER A 104 -2.01 -23.14 -30.57
CA SER A 104 -1.07 -24.19 -30.94
C SER A 104 -1.71 -25.59 -31.01
N ARG A 105 -2.88 -25.81 -30.43
CA ARG A 105 -3.66 -27.05 -30.49
C ARG A 105 -4.80 -26.98 -31.51
N GLY A 106 -4.89 -25.92 -32.29
CA GLY A 106 -5.98 -25.69 -33.26
C GLY A 106 -7.36 -25.46 -32.64
N LEU A 107 -7.43 -25.17 -31.33
CA LEU A 107 -8.69 -24.96 -30.63
C LEU A 107 -9.25 -23.55 -30.86
N ALA A 108 -8.38 -22.57 -31.14
CA ALA A 108 -8.79 -21.18 -31.37
C ALA A 108 -9.55 -20.99 -32.68
N ASP A 109 -9.18 -21.75 -33.73
CA ASP A 109 -9.80 -21.72 -35.04
C ASP A 109 -10.93 -22.76 -35.22
N SER A 110 -11.29 -23.45 -34.12
CA SER A 110 -12.36 -24.44 -34.17
C SER A 110 -13.71 -23.79 -34.43
N GLU A 111 -14.44 -24.29 -35.41
CA GLU A 111 -15.83 -23.88 -35.70
C GLU A 111 -16.81 -24.43 -34.64
N ARG A 112 -16.39 -25.38 -33.80
CA ARG A 112 -17.24 -25.95 -32.78
C ARG A 112 -17.45 -24.97 -31.63
N LEU A 113 -18.69 -24.57 -31.42
CA LEU A 113 -19.10 -23.64 -30.37
C LEU A 113 -18.69 -24.12 -28.98
N ASP A 114 -18.76 -25.42 -28.71
CA ASP A 114 -18.41 -26.02 -27.43
C ASP A 114 -16.91 -25.86 -27.10
N LEU A 115 -16.03 -25.98 -28.10
CA LEU A 115 -14.60 -25.80 -27.90
C LEU A 115 -14.24 -24.34 -27.66
N ARG A 116 -14.92 -23.40 -28.34
CA ARG A 116 -14.75 -21.98 -28.09
C ARG A 116 -15.24 -21.59 -26.70
N ALA A 117 -16.42 -22.08 -26.28
CA ALA A 117 -16.95 -21.84 -24.95
C ALA A 117 -16.01 -22.37 -23.86
N SER A 118 -15.43 -23.57 -24.06
CA SER A 118 -14.46 -24.14 -23.12
C SER A 118 -13.16 -23.30 -23.05
N LEU A 119 -12.68 -22.77 -24.17
CA LEU A 119 -11.54 -21.89 -24.21
C LEU A 119 -11.79 -20.58 -23.44
N VAL A 120 -12.92 -19.92 -23.70
CA VAL A 120 -13.31 -18.71 -22.99
C VAL A 120 -13.38 -18.95 -21.47
N SER A 121 -14.01 -20.06 -21.05
CA SER A 121 -14.08 -20.43 -19.63
C SER A 121 -12.71 -20.68 -19.00
N ARG A 122 -11.76 -21.27 -19.74
CA ARG A 122 -10.38 -21.48 -19.26
C ARG A 122 -9.62 -20.18 -19.13
N ILE A 123 -9.76 -19.27 -20.08
CA ILE A 123 -9.15 -17.94 -20.04
C ILE A 123 -9.70 -17.17 -18.83
N ASP A 124 -11.03 -17.12 -18.68
CA ASP A 124 -11.72 -16.46 -17.56
C ASP A 124 -11.24 -16.99 -16.20
N ARG A 125 -11.17 -18.31 -16.05
CA ARG A 125 -10.66 -18.94 -14.84
C ARG A 125 -9.20 -18.60 -14.56
N SER A 126 -8.35 -18.55 -15.59
CA SER A 126 -6.95 -18.17 -15.47
C SER A 126 -6.80 -16.72 -15.01
N MET A 127 -7.61 -15.82 -15.57
CA MET A 127 -7.64 -14.41 -15.18
C MET A 127 -8.11 -14.25 -13.73
N THR A 128 -9.20 -14.89 -13.36
CA THR A 128 -9.77 -14.84 -11.98
C THR A 128 -8.76 -15.33 -10.94
N LEU A 129 -8.10 -16.46 -11.19
CA LEU A 129 -7.06 -16.98 -10.29
C LEU A 129 -5.88 -16.02 -10.15
N THR A 130 -5.50 -15.36 -11.24
CA THR A 130 -4.41 -14.38 -11.23
C THR A 130 -4.80 -13.14 -10.45
N ILE A 131 -6.01 -12.61 -10.66
CA ILE A 131 -6.56 -11.47 -9.90
C ILE A 131 -6.57 -11.79 -8.39
N THR A 132 -7.07 -12.96 -8.01
CA THR A 132 -7.11 -13.37 -6.59
C THR A 132 -5.70 -13.39 -5.98
N ARG A 133 -4.70 -13.92 -6.70
CA ARG A 133 -3.31 -13.96 -6.23
C ARG A 133 -2.70 -12.55 -6.07
N GLU A 134 -2.99 -11.65 -7.00
CA GLU A 134 -2.51 -10.27 -6.91
C GLU A 134 -3.19 -9.52 -5.76
N MET A 135 -4.49 -9.74 -5.52
CA MET A 135 -5.19 -9.19 -4.36
C MET A 135 -4.61 -9.71 -3.05
N GLU A 136 -4.37 -11.02 -2.92
CA GLU A 136 -3.72 -11.60 -1.73
C GLU A 136 -2.31 -11.05 -1.49
N ARG A 137 -1.60 -10.72 -2.56
CA ARG A 137 -0.27 -10.08 -2.47
C ARG A 137 -0.36 -8.68 -1.87
N LEU A 138 -1.38 -7.91 -2.28
CA LEU A 138 -1.63 -6.56 -1.73
C LEU A 138 -2.12 -6.62 -0.28
N ASP A 139 -3.02 -7.54 0.05
CA ASP A 139 -3.60 -7.70 1.38
C ASP A 139 -2.56 -8.12 2.43
N ARG A 140 -1.58 -8.94 2.07
CA ARG A 140 -0.49 -9.32 2.98
C ARG A 140 0.28 -8.11 3.52
N GLY A 141 0.46 -7.08 2.69
CA GLY A 141 1.08 -5.82 3.13
C GLY A 141 0.18 -4.99 4.06
N MET A 142 -1.14 -5.07 3.91
CA MET A 142 -2.09 -4.30 4.71
C MET A 142 -2.38 -4.95 6.08
N ASN A 143 -2.44 -6.28 6.16
CA ASN A 143 -2.63 -7.00 7.42
C ASN A 143 -1.50 -6.74 8.42
N PHE A 144 -0.27 -6.57 7.95
CA PHE A 144 0.85 -6.20 8.80
C PHE A 144 0.66 -4.79 9.41
N LEU A 145 0.15 -3.83 8.63
CA LEU A 145 -0.15 -2.47 9.12
C LEU A 145 -1.32 -2.46 10.12
N ALA A 146 -2.35 -3.25 9.86
CA ALA A 146 -3.51 -3.35 10.75
C ALA A 146 -3.11 -3.97 12.10
N SER A 147 -2.29 -5.01 12.13
CA SER A 147 -1.81 -5.64 13.36
C SER A 147 -0.86 -4.74 14.15
N THR A 148 -0.02 -3.97 13.49
CA THR A 148 0.88 -3.00 14.14
C THR A 148 0.10 -1.81 14.69
N GLY A 149 -0.91 -1.32 13.96
CA GLY A 149 -1.77 -0.21 14.39
C GLY A 149 -2.67 -0.55 15.58
N SER A 150 -3.17 -1.78 15.67
CA SER A 150 -4.03 -2.21 16.78
C SER A 150 -3.28 -2.61 18.05
N GLY A 151 -2.00 -2.98 17.94
CA GLY A 151 -1.16 -3.34 19.10
C GLY A 151 -0.53 -2.15 19.82
N SER A 152 -0.34 -1.02 19.15
CA SER A 152 0.34 0.14 19.72
C SER A 152 -0.39 0.82 20.90
N PRO A 153 -1.74 0.96 20.94
CA PRO A 153 -2.41 1.55 22.08
C PRO A 153 -2.38 0.67 23.34
N LEU A 154 -2.30 -0.66 23.17
CA LEU A 154 -2.20 -1.60 24.30
C LEU A 154 -0.81 -1.63 24.94
N ALA A 155 0.25 -1.33 24.19
CA ALA A 155 1.60 -1.25 24.72
C ALA A 155 1.83 0.01 25.59
N GLY A 156 1.01 1.04 25.45
CA GLY A 156 1.06 2.26 26.28
C GLY A 156 0.38 2.15 27.65
N LEU A 157 -0.53 1.19 27.82
CA LEU A 157 -1.30 1.03 29.07
C LEU A 157 -0.47 0.60 30.30
N PRO A 158 0.50 -0.34 30.19
CA PRO A 158 1.33 -0.70 31.36
C PRO A 158 2.24 0.43 31.83
N GLY A 159 2.65 1.34 30.93
CA GLY A 159 3.45 2.51 31.29
C GLY A 159 2.68 3.57 32.07
N ALA A 160 1.37 3.70 31.83
CA ALA A 160 0.50 4.63 32.55
C ALA A 160 0.06 4.11 33.92
N ALA A 161 0.03 2.78 34.11
CA ALA A 161 -0.38 2.15 35.38
C ALA A 161 0.77 1.97 36.38
N GLY A 162 2.03 2.08 35.96
CA GLY A 162 3.22 1.93 36.82
C GLY A 162 3.70 3.22 37.50
N GLY A 163 2.97 4.33 37.35
CA GLY A 163 3.32 5.64 37.88
C GLY A 163 2.46 6.12 39.04
N ILE A 164 1.84 5.23 39.84
CA ILE A 164 1.14 5.56 41.10
C ILE A 164 1.88 4.92 42.25
#